data_b3f2b48c7784765e3b8780f21c12c336
#
_entry.id   b3f2b48c7784765e3b8780f21c12c336
#
_cell.length_a   1.000
_cell.length_b   1.000
_cell.length_c   1.000
_cell.angle_alpha   90.00
_cell.angle_beta   90.00
_cell.angle_gamma   90.00
#
_symmetry.space_group_name_H-M   'P 1'
#
loop_
_entity.id
_entity.type
_entity.pdbx_description
1 polymer ?
#
loop_
_entity_poly.entity_id
_entity_poly.type
_entity_poly.pdbx_seq_one_letter_code
_entity_poly.pdbx_strand_id
1 'polypeptide(L)'
;MATSQRLFLLGGYDLEMLTIKHMLEGKDGCKVLDRFLGWGNARLSAYQEELALYPNSDIYGIELAEDIPAPGNYHRIDHHNDWSDKTSALEQVAAVLGVVLNRRQQLIAANDRGYIPAMQALGATDEEISDIRRNDRIAQGVTEQDYLLAKQSVERALSRYEGLLVVRSSTSRFSPICDMLFPYERLLIYTDSEWMYYGTGKAELAKRYAEEVGRKKVFHGGGKSGYIGSVKYAYSKEQIETFVEQIIRDYGKI
;
A
#
# COMPACT_ATOMS: atom_id res chain seq x y z
N MET A 1 37.25 -4.81 15.92
CA MET A 1 36.17 -5.82 15.94
C MET A 1 35.49 -5.69 14.59
N ALA A 2 35.35 -6.76 13.80
CA ALA A 2 34.60 -6.71 12.55
C ALA A 2 33.14 -6.41 12.92
N THR A 3 32.57 -5.32 12.43
CA THR A 3 31.15 -5.01 12.59
C THR A 3 30.37 -6.16 11.94
N SER A 4 29.48 -6.81 12.73
CA SER A 4 28.57 -7.82 12.20
C SER A 4 27.83 -7.23 10.99
N GLN A 5 27.90 -7.90 9.85
CA GLN A 5 27.20 -7.44 8.65
C GLN A 5 25.69 -7.63 8.86
N ARG A 6 24.90 -6.58 8.65
CA ARG A 6 23.44 -6.61 8.66
C ARG A 6 22.93 -6.75 7.24
N LEU A 7 22.03 -7.69 7.03
CA LEU A 7 21.41 -7.95 5.74
C LEU A 7 19.96 -7.45 5.77
N PHE A 8 19.58 -6.60 4.83
CA PHE A 8 18.23 -6.08 4.69
C PHE A 8 17.60 -6.62 3.40
N LEU A 9 16.47 -7.31 3.55
CA LEU A 9 15.71 -7.91 2.46
C LEU A 9 14.46 -7.07 2.25
N LEU A 10 14.34 -6.43 1.08
CA LEU A 10 13.24 -5.51 0.80
C LEU A 10 12.00 -6.24 0.29
N GLY A 11 10.82 -5.88 0.83
CA GLY A 11 9.51 -6.42 0.46
C GLY A 11 8.88 -5.69 -0.72
N GLY A 12 7.77 -4.98 -0.50
CA GLY A 12 7.01 -4.28 -1.53
C GLY A 12 7.75 -3.18 -2.29
N TYR A 13 7.01 -2.41 -3.08
CA TYR A 13 7.60 -1.35 -3.89
C TYR A 13 6.72 -0.08 -3.84
N ASP A 14 7.15 0.86 -3.00
CA ASP A 14 6.52 2.17 -2.79
C ASP A 14 7.56 3.21 -2.35
N LEU A 15 7.11 4.40 -1.95
CA LEU A 15 8.00 5.47 -1.54
C LEU A 15 8.70 5.19 -0.21
N GLU A 16 8.04 4.48 0.74
CA GLU A 16 8.66 4.10 2.00
C GLU A 16 9.81 3.13 1.75
N MET A 17 9.59 2.08 0.96
CA MET A 17 10.61 1.08 0.64
C MET A 17 11.80 1.68 -0.12
N LEU A 18 11.55 2.58 -1.10
CA LEU A 18 12.61 3.32 -1.79
C LEU A 18 13.42 4.20 -0.82
N THR A 19 12.76 4.84 0.14
CA THR A 19 13.42 5.67 1.15
C THR A 19 14.29 4.83 2.08
N ILE A 20 13.80 3.67 2.50
CA ILE A 20 14.56 2.69 3.28
C ILE A 20 15.81 2.25 2.50
N LYS A 21 15.63 1.86 1.24
CA LYS A 21 16.74 1.47 0.36
C LYS A 21 17.82 2.54 0.32
N HIS A 22 17.46 3.79 -0.01
CA HIS A 22 18.41 4.90 -0.05
C HIS A 22 19.08 5.20 1.31
N MET A 23 18.35 4.98 2.43
CA MET A 23 18.92 5.16 3.77
C MET A 23 19.97 4.09 4.09
N LEU A 24 19.83 2.89 3.57
CA LEU A 24 20.71 1.75 3.81
C LEU A 24 21.91 1.71 2.84
N GLU A 25 21.72 2.18 1.62
CA GLU A 25 22.76 2.20 0.58
C GLU A 25 23.98 3.03 1.03
N GLY A 26 25.17 2.48 0.88
CA GLY A 26 26.43 3.12 1.26
C GLY A 26 26.69 3.19 2.77
N LYS A 27 25.87 2.59 3.63
CA LYS A 27 26.15 2.49 5.07
C LYS A 27 27.07 1.31 5.37
N ASP A 28 28.12 1.59 6.12
CA ASP A 28 29.04 0.55 6.59
C ASP A 28 28.33 -0.52 7.41
N GLY A 29 28.65 -1.77 7.13
CA GLY A 29 28.05 -2.92 7.78
C GLY A 29 26.62 -3.25 7.37
N CYS A 30 26.01 -2.54 6.40
CA CYS A 30 24.71 -2.82 5.84
C CYS A 30 24.82 -3.38 4.42
N LYS A 31 24.11 -4.46 4.14
CA LYS A 31 23.92 -5.01 2.79
C LYS A 31 22.42 -5.02 2.49
N VAL A 32 22.04 -4.44 1.36
CA VAL A 32 20.66 -4.38 0.90
C VAL A 32 20.46 -5.35 -0.26
N LEU A 33 19.41 -6.14 -0.20
CA LEU A 33 18.96 -6.99 -1.29
C LEU A 33 17.54 -6.57 -1.68
N ASP A 34 17.40 -6.14 -2.91
CA ASP A 34 16.15 -5.71 -3.52
C ASP A 34 15.89 -6.54 -4.77
N ARG A 35 14.85 -7.35 -4.72
CA ARG A 35 14.40 -8.18 -5.85
C ARG A 35 13.24 -7.54 -6.62
N PHE A 36 12.93 -6.28 -6.33
CA PHE A 36 11.83 -5.53 -6.95
C PHE A 36 10.49 -6.28 -6.86
N LEU A 37 10.21 -6.82 -5.68
CA LEU A 37 9.01 -7.62 -5.43
C LEU A 37 7.79 -6.71 -5.39
N GLY A 38 6.77 -7.02 -6.20
CA GLY A 38 5.44 -6.45 -6.00
C GLY A 38 4.77 -7.04 -4.75
N TRP A 39 3.82 -6.32 -4.16
CA TRP A 39 3.14 -6.72 -2.91
C TRP A 39 2.59 -8.16 -2.90
N GLY A 40 2.10 -8.66 -4.04
CA GLY A 40 1.64 -10.04 -4.16
C GLY A 40 2.74 -11.10 -4.07
N ASN A 41 4.01 -10.71 -4.25
CA ASN A 41 5.20 -11.58 -4.27
C ASN A 41 6.22 -11.21 -3.19
N ALA A 42 5.92 -10.26 -2.31
CA ALA A 42 6.76 -9.86 -1.19
C ALA A 42 6.77 -10.97 -0.12
N ARG A 43 7.61 -11.99 -0.34
CA ARG A 43 7.68 -13.20 0.47
C ARG A 43 9.12 -13.55 0.84
N LEU A 44 9.30 -14.14 2.01
CA LEU A 44 10.61 -14.55 2.51
C LEU A 44 11.25 -15.61 1.62
N SER A 45 10.46 -16.52 1.03
CA SER A 45 10.94 -17.52 0.07
C SER A 45 11.64 -16.94 -1.16
N ALA A 46 11.35 -15.70 -1.54
CA ALA A 46 12.06 -15.01 -2.62
C ALA A 46 13.55 -14.82 -2.33
N TYR A 47 13.94 -14.86 -1.05
CA TYR A 47 15.33 -14.69 -0.58
C TYR A 47 15.94 -15.96 0.03
N GLN A 48 15.36 -17.13 -0.25
CA GLN A 48 15.75 -18.40 0.38
C GLN A 48 17.24 -18.71 0.21
N GLU A 49 17.83 -18.40 -0.94
CA GLU A 49 19.24 -18.62 -1.19
C GLU A 49 20.13 -17.74 -0.31
N GLU A 50 19.77 -16.47 -0.17
CA GLU A 50 20.50 -15.50 0.66
C GLU A 50 20.41 -15.83 2.14
N LEU A 51 19.27 -16.32 2.62
CA LEU A 51 19.13 -16.77 4.01
C LEU A 51 20.17 -17.84 4.38
N ALA A 52 20.47 -18.75 3.45
CA ALA A 52 21.47 -19.81 3.64
C ALA A 52 22.91 -19.28 3.58
N LEU A 53 23.17 -18.20 2.82
CA LEU A 53 24.52 -17.65 2.63
C LEU A 53 24.98 -16.76 3.79
N TYR A 54 24.06 -16.27 4.65
CA TYR A 54 24.37 -15.32 5.73
C TYR A 54 23.98 -15.86 7.13
N PRO A 55 24.46 -17.05 7.55
CA PRO A 55 24.05 -17.67 8.81
C PRO A 55 24.50 -16.91 10.08
N ASN A 56 25.53 -16.03 9.94
CA ASN A 56 26.11 -15.26 11.05
C ASN A 56 25.82 -13.76 11.00
N SER A 57 24.92 -13.32 10.11
CA SER A 57 24.51 -11.91 9.97
C SER A 57 23.14 -11.73 10.58
N ASP A 58 22.87 -10.56 11.17
CA ASP A 58 21.49 -10.18 11.47
C ASP A 58 20.75 -9.92 10.16
N ILE A 59 19.63 -10.61 9.94
CA ILE A 59 18.83 -10.53 8.72
C ILE A 59 17.53 -9.80 9.04
N TYR A 60 17.30 -8.68 8.39
CA TYR A 60 16.10 -7.86 8.53
C TYR A 60 15.21 -8.04 7.30
N GLY A 61 14.07 -8.70 7.45
CA GLY A 61 13.06 -8.79 6.40
C GLY A 61 12.05 -7.65 6.54
N ILE A 62 11.96 -6.80 5.52
CA ILE A 62 11.12 -5.62 5.53
C ILE A 62 9.87 -5.92 4.73
N GLU A 63 8.72 -5.97 5.42
CA GLU A 63 7.39 -6.20 4.84
C GLU A 63 7.31 -7.44 3.94
N LEU A 64 7.93 -8.51 4.41
CA LEU A 64 7.91 -9.82 3.76
C LEU A 64 6.94 -10.77 4.47
N ALA A 65 6.05 -11.38 3.71
CA ALA A 65 5.25 -12.50 4.21
C ALA A 65 6.16 -13.71 4.45
N GLU A 66 6.15 -14.24 5.67
CA GLU A 66 6.93 -15.43 6.05
C GLU A 66 6.20 -16.71 5.61
N ASP A 67 6.39 -17.08 4.35
CA ASP A 67 5.84 -18.29 3.72
C ASP A 67 6.75 -19.51 3.86
N ILE A 68 7.94 -19.33 4.43
CA ILE A 68 8.90 -20.37 4.82
C ILE A 68 9.37 -20.10 6.25
N PRO A 69 9.91 -21.12 6.98
CA PRO A 69 10.48 -20.93 8.31
C PRO A 69 11.63 -19.90 8.26
N ALA A 70 11.52 -18.85 9.09
CA ALA A 70 12.56 -17.85 9.25
C ALA A 70 13.73 -18.42 10.10
N PRO A 71 15.00 -18.14 9.76
CA PRO A 71 16.15 -18.55 10.56
C PRO A 71 16.21 -17.78 11.90
N GLY A 72 16.95 -18.32 12.88
CA GLY A 72 17.00 -17.76 14.24
C GLY A 72 17.62 -16.34 14.33
N ASN A 73 18.36 -15.92 13.32
CA ASN A 73 18.96 -14.57 13.18
C ASN A 73 18.12 -13.62 12.31
N TYR A 74 16.86 -13.96 12.03
CA TYR A 74 15.92 -13.14 11.27
C TYR A 74 15.14 -12.20 12.19
N HIS A 75 15.01 -10.96 11.78
CA HIS A 75 14.24 -9.90 12.44
C HIS A 75 13.20 -9.36 11.46
N ARG A 76 11.94 -9.47 11.82
CA ARG A 76 10.84 -8.90 11.04
C ARG A 76 10.74 -7.39 11.28
N ILE A 77 10.64 -6.63 10.20
CA ILE A 77 10.26 -5.22 10.16
C ILE A 77 8.97 -5.12 9.36
N ASP A 78 7.85 -4.88 10.04
CA ASP A 78 6.52 -4.86 9.45
C ASP A 78 5.56 -4.07 10.35
N HIS A 79 4.55 -3.45 9.75
CA HIS A 79 3.47 -2.75 10.46
C HIS A 79 2.10 -2.99 9.80
N HIS A 80 1.98 -4.03 8.96
CA HIS A 80 0.74 -4.40 8.30
C HIS A 80 -0.02 -5.49 9.09
N ASN A 81 -1.33 -5.54 8.90
CA ASN A 81 -2.22 -6.57 9.45
C ASN A 81 -2.05 -6.78 10.96
N ASP A 82 -1.49 -7.91 11.38
CA ASP A 82 -1.28 -8.27 12.79
C ASP A 82 -0.23 -7.40 13.50
N TRP A 83 0.52 -6.60 12.74
CA TRP A 83 1.58 -5.72 13.23
C TRP A 83 1.19 -4.23 13.16
N SER A 84 -0.09 -3.92 12.95
CA SER A 84 -0.59 -2.55 12.74
C SER A 84 -0.45 -1.61 13.95
N ASP A 85 -0.08 -2.12 15.11
CA ASP A 85 0.27 -1.38 16.32
C ASP A 85 1.72 -0.87 16.32
N LYS A 86 2.58 -1.38 15.43
CA LYS A 86 3.99 -0.96 15.32
C LYS A 86 4.13 0.33 14.52
N THR A 87 5.27 0.97 14.68
CA THR A 87 5.69 2.10 13.85
C THR A 87 5.96 1.64 12.41
N SER A 88 6.02 2.58 11.46
CA SER A 88 6.29 2.28 10.06
C SER A 88 7.60 1.51 9.86
N ALA A 89 7.74 0.82 8.73
CA ALA A 89 8.98 0.09 8.43
C ALA A 89 10.19 1.04 8.39
N LEU A 90 10.03 2.26 7.87
CA LEU A 90 11.07 3.29 7.84
C LEU A 90 11.50 3.72 9.25
N GLU A 91 10.55 3.92 10.18
CA GLU A 91 10.86 4.26 11.58
C GLU A 91 11.59 3.10 12.29
N GLN A 92 11.16 1.85 12.05
CA GLN A 92 11.82 0.67 12.62
C GLN A 92 13.26 0.53 12.09
N VAL A 93 13.49 0.73 10.79
CA VAL A 93 14.85 0.72 10.20
C VAL A 93 15.70 1.85 10.77
N ALA A 94 15.15 3.06 10.93
CA ALA A 94 15.85 4.18 11.55
C ALA A 94 16.29 3.85 12.97
N ALA A 95 15.44 3.17 13.76
CA ALA A 95 15.79 2.71 15.11
C ALA A 95 16.91 1.67 15.09
N VAL A 96 16.89 0.69 14.19
CA VAL A 96 17.97 -0.31 13.99
C VAL A 96 19.31 0.36 13.64
N LEU A 97 19.27 1.45 12.87
CA LEU A 97 20.44 2.21 12.46
C LEU A 97 20.90 3.24 13.49
N GLY A 98 20.08 3.56 14.50
CA GLY A 98 20.35 4.62 15.46
C GLY A 98 20.34 6.02 14.83
N VAL A 99 19.51 6.26 13.81
CA VAL A 99 19.41 7.55 13.11
C VAL A 99 18.06 8.22 13.34
N VAL A 100 18.03 9.53 13.26
CA VAL A 100 16.81 10.33 13.36
C VAL A 100 16.30 10.64 11.96
N LEU A 101 15.01 10.40 11.72
CA LEU A 101 14.35 10.73 10.46
C LEU A 101 14.23 12.27 10.30
N ASN A 102 14.56 12.76 9.12
CA ASN A 102 14.28 14.15 8.77
C ASN A 102 12.78 14.37 8.49
N ARG A 103 12.36 15.64 8.34
CA ARG A 103 10.94 16.00 8.12
C ARG A 103 10.29 15.23 6.98
N ARG A 104 10.95 15.15 5.81
CA ARG A 104 10.42 14.42 4.65
C ARG A 104 10.24 12.93 4.94
N GLN A 105 11.20 12.29 5.59
CA GLN A 105 11.13 10.88 5.97
C GLN A 105 10.02 10.62 7.00
N GLN A 106 9.80 11.54 7.95
CA GLN A 106 8.67 11.44 8.89
C GLN A 106 7.32 11.50 8.16
N LEU A 107 7.18 12.36 7.16
CA LEU A 107 5.96 12.45 6.35
C LEU A 107 5.76 11.20 5.47
N ILE A 108 6.83 10.61 4.93
CA ILE A 108 6.76 9.34 4.18
C ILE A 108 6.27 8.23 5.10
N ALA A 109 6.85 8.09 6.29
CA ALA A 109 6.42 7.13 7.31
C ALA A 109 4.95 7.32 7.71
N ALA A 110 4.50 8.57 7.88
CA ALA A 110 3.11 8.90 8.17
C ALA A 110 2.17 8.56 7.01
N ASN A 111 2.59 8.85 5.76
CA ASN A 111 1.81 8.50 4.56
C ASN A 111 1.57 6.99 4.49
N ASP A 112 2.56 6.19 4.75
CA ASP A 112 2.47 4.75 4.69
C ASP A 112 1.55 4.18 5.77
N ARG A 113 1.66 4.66 7.01
CA ARG A 113 0.83 4.24 8.14
C ARG A 113 -0.63 4.67 8.08
N GLY A 114 -0.92 5.83 7.53
CA GLY A 114 -2.26 6.41 7.66
C GLY A 114 -2.60 7.47 6.63
N TYR A 115 -1.93 7.47 5.49
CA TYR A 115 -2.28 8.26 4.32
C TYR A 115 -2.25 9.78 4.61
N ILE A 116 -3.07 10.56 3.94
CA ILE A 116 -3.18 12.02 4.11
C ILE A 116 -3.51 12.43 5.56
N PRO A 117 -4.47 11.79 6.27
CA PRO A 117 -4.78 12.15 7.65
C PRO A 117 -3.58 12.06 8.60
N ALA A 118 -2.72 11.04 8.43
CA ALA A 118 -1.55 10.91 9.29
C ALA A 118 -0.50 12.00 9.02
N MET A 119 -0.31 12.41 7.77
CA MET A 119 0.56 13.55 7.43
C MET A 119 -0.01 14.86 7.99
N GLN A 120 -1.32 15.09 7.88
CA GLN A 120 -2.01 16.25 8.46
C GLN A 120 -1.86 16.31 9.98
N ALA A 121 -1.95 15.17 10.67
CA ALA A 121 -1.71 15.10 12.12
C ALA A 121 -0.30 15.51 12.53
N LEU A 122 0.69 15.37 11.64
CA LEU A 122 2.05 15.89 11.81
C LEU A 122 2.21 17.35 11.37
N GLY A 123 1.11 18.05 11.03
CA GLY A 123 1.12 19.43 10.56
C GLY A 123 1.76 19.59 9.18
N ALA A 124 1.57 18.62 8.27
CA ALA A 124 2.03 18.74 6.89
C ALA A 124 1.24 19.81 6.14
N THR A 125 1.93 20.59 5.31
CA THR A 125 1.29 21.53 4.39
C THR A 125 0.69 20.78 3.20
N ASP A 126 -0.24 21.41 2.47
CA ASP A 126 -0.84 20.83 1.27
C ASP A 126 0.23 20.54 0.20
N GLU A 127 1.28 21.37 0.13
CA GLU A 127 2.42 21.16 -0.77
C GLU A 127 3.24 19.94 -0.39
N GLU A 128 3.55 19.76 0.92
CA GLU A 128 4.24 18.56 1.42
C GLU A 128 3.42 17.31 1.14
N ILE A 129 2.12 17.33 1.40
CA ILE A 129 1.20 16.21 1.13
C ILE A 129 1.19 15.88 -0.37
N SER A 130 1.01 16.88 -1.22
CA SER A 130 0.98 16.71 -2.67
C SER A 130 2.29 16.11 -3.21
N ASP A 131 3.44 16.58 -2.71
CA ASP A 131 4.75 16.06 -3.10
C ASP A 131 4.93 14.60 -2.66
N ILE A 132 4.64 14.25 -1.41
CA ILE A 132 4.73 12.87 -0.91
C ILE A 132 3.80 11.95 -1.72
N ARG A 133 2.52 12.34 -1.91
CA ARG A 133 1.56 11.52 -2.65
C ARG A 133 1.96 11.32 -4.12
N ARG A 134 2.48 12.38 -4.76
CA ARG A 134 2.99 12.28 -6.13
C ARG A 134 4.17 11.31 -6.23
N ASN A 135 5.15 11.44 -5.34
CA ASN A 135 6.33 10.57 -5.34
C ASN A 135 5.98 9.11 -5.00
N ASP A 136 5.04 8.89 -4.09
CA ASP A 136 4.56 7.56 -3.75
C ASP A 136 3.87 6.88 -4.95
N ARG A 137 3.03 7.60 -5.69
CA ARG A 137 2.43 7.11 -6.94
C ARG A 137 3.47 6.76 -8.00
N ILE A 138 4.48 7.62 -8.18
CA ILE A 138 5.58 7.36 -9.11
C ILE A 138 6.34 6.09 -8.69
N ALA A 139 6.65 5.96 -7.41
CA ALA A 139 7.30 4.78 -6.86
C ALA A 139 6.49 3.49 -7.13
N GLN A 140 5.16 3.56 -7.04
CA GLN A 140 4.25 2.45 -7.36
C GLN A 140 4.01 2.25 -8.87
N GLY A 141 4.71 2.99 -9.73
CA GLY A 141 4.66 2.84 -11.18
C GLY A 141 3.46 3.52 -11.85
N VAL A 142 2.84 4.52 -11.20
CA VAL A 142 1.83 5.38 -11.85
C VAL A 142 2.52 6.33 -12.82
N THR A 143 2.06 6.32 -14.06
CA THR A 143 2.59 7.16 -15.15
C THR A 143 1.83 8.48 -15.29
N GLU A 144 2.40 9.45 -16.00
CA GLU A 144 1.69 10.68 -16.35
C GLU A 144 0.41 10.39 -17.15
N GLN A 145 0.42 9.36 -18.01
CA GLN A 145 -0.78 8.93 -18.74
C GLN A 145 -1.87 8.42 -17.81
N ASP A 146 -1.51 7.62 -16.78
CA ASP A 146 -2.48 7.17 -15.76
C ASP A 146 -3.08 8.36 -15.01
N TYR A 147 -2.26 9.36 -14.68
CA TYR A 147 -2.74 10.58 -14.02
C TYR A 147 -3.74 11.37 -14.89
N LEU A 148 -3.44 11.53 -16.18
CA LEU A 148 -4.33 12.20 -17.12
C LEU A 148 -5.66 11.44 -17.29
N LEU A 149 -5.61 10.11 -17.40
CA LEU A 149 -6.81 9.27 -17.50
C LEU A 149 -7.64 9.31 -16.20
N ALA A 150 -6.99 9.32 -15.06
CA ALA A 150 -7.64 9.48 -13.76
C ALA A 150 -8.37 10.83 -13.66
N LYS A 151 -7.69 11.92 -14.03
CA LYS A 151 -8.27 13.27 -14.06
C LYS A 151 -9.48 13.34 -14.98
N GLN A 152 -9.37 12.84 -16.20
CA GLN A 152 -10.48 12.77 -17.15
C GLN A 152 -11.65 11.93 -16.61
N SER A 153 -11.36 10.84 -15.91
CA SER A 153 -12.39 9.99 -15.29
C SER A 153 -13.17 10.76 -14.22
N VAL A 154 -12.47 11.51 -13.36
CA VAL A 154 -13.13 12.38 -12.36
C VAL A 154 -13.96 13.46 -13.02
N GLU A 155 -13.44 14.14 -14.04
CA GLU A 155 -14.15 15.23 -14.73
C GLU A 155 -15.41 14.77 -15.49
N ARG A 156 -15.40 13.56 -16.06
CA ARG A 156 -16.45 13.09 -16.99
C ARG A 156 -17.40 12.04 -16.40
N ALA A 157 -16.95 11.26 -15.44
CA ALA A 157 -17.64 10.06 -14.98
C ALA A 157 -17.79 9.97 -13.45
N LEU A 158 -17.62 11.10 -12.71
CA LEU A 158 -17.89 11.17 -11.28
C LEU A 158 -19.39 11.34 -11.04
N SER A 159 -19.99 10.37 -10.34
CA SER A 159 -21.35 10.46 -9.80
C SER A 159 -21.28 10.68 -8.30
N ARG A 160 -22.16 11.53 -7.76
CA ARG A 160 -22.23 11.87 -6.34
C ARG A 160 -23.56 11.41 -5.75
N TYR A 161 -23.50 10.57 -4.76
CA TYR A 161 -24.61 10.14 -3.93
C TYR A 161 -24.40 10.67 -2.49
N GLU A 162 -25.41 10.66 -1.66
CA GLU A 162 -25.24 11.04 -0.25
C GLU A 162 -24.25 10.08 0.44
N GLY A 163 -23.07 10.60 0.80
CA GLY A 163 -22.02 9.83 1.47
C GLY A 163 -21.25 8.83 0.60
N LEU A 164 -21.46 8.79 -0.74
CA LEU A 164 -20.74 7.92 -1.65
C LEU A 164 -20.37 8.65 -2.95
N LEU A 165 -19.09 8.66 -3.29
CA LEU A 165 -18.58 9.06 -4.60
C LEU A 165 -18.37 7.82 -5.47
N VAL A 166 -18.77 7.88 -6.71
CA VAL A 166 -18.62 6.77 -7.68
C VAL A 166 -17.94 7.28 -8.93
N VAL A 167 -16.86 6.63 -9.35
CA VAL A 167 -16.10 7.00 -10.56
C VAL A 167 -15.93 5.79 -11.46
N ARG A 168 -16.40 5.89 -12.70
CA ARG A 168 -16.00 4.94 -13.75
C ARG A 168 -14.65 5.38 -14.31
N SER A 169 -13.62 4.61 -14.01
CA SER A 169 -12.24 4.94 -14.38
C SER A 169 -11.85 4.40 -15.76
N SER A 170 -11.03 5.17 -16.47
CA SER A 170 -10.38 4.76 -17.72
C SER A 170 -8.98 4.15 -17.49
N THR A 171 -8.52 4.06 -16.24
CA THR A 171 -7.27 3.43 -15.84
C THR A 171 -7.48 2.51 -14.64
N SER A 172 -6.66 1.46 -14.53
CA SER A 172 -6.58 0.58 -13.34
C SER A 172 -5.73 1.16 -12.21
N ARG A 173 -5.14 2.33 -12.40
CA ARG A 173 -4.38 3.05 -11.37
C ARG A 173 -5.30 4.01 -10.63
N PHE A 174 -5.90 3.52 -9.52
CA PHE A 174 -6.95 4.27 -8.81
C PHE A 174 -6.41 5.30 -7.81
N SER A 175 -5.17 5.17 -7.36
CA SER A 175 -4.59 6.08 -6.35
C SER A 175 -4.63 7.57 -6.73
N PRO A 176 -4.44 8.00 -7.99
CA PRO A 176 -4.63 9.39 -8.35
C PRO A 176 -6.07 9.88 -8.16
N ILE A 177 -7.08 9.03 -8.42
CA ILE A 177 -8.49 9.37 -8.21
C ILE A 177 -8.77 9.54 -6.71
N CYS A 178 -8.24 8.63 -5.88
CA CYS A 178 -8.36 8.72 -4.43
C CYS A 178 -7.81 10.06 -3.91
N ASP A 179 -6.63 10.48 -4.38
CA ASP A 179 -6.02 11.73 -3.94
C ASP A 179 -6.79 12.96 -4.41
N MET A 180 -7.29 12.98 -5.66
CA MET A 180 -8.07 14.08 -6.21
C MET A 180 -9.41 14.29 -5.51
N LEU A 181 -10.01 13.22 -4.97
CA LEU A 181 -11.32 13.25 -4.34
C LEU A 181 -11.26 13.31 -2.81
N PHE A 182 -10.06 13.21 -2.23
CA PHE A 182 -9.91 13.33 -0.77
C PHE A 182 -10.26 14.75 -0.28
N PRO A 183 -11.00 14.91 0.86
CA PRO A 183 -11.56 13.84 1.68
C PRO A 183 -12.88 13.28 1.15
N TYR A 184 -13.10 12.00 1.37
CA TYR A 184 -14.37 11.32 1.09
C TYR A 184 -14.73 10.38 2.26
N GLU A 185 -16.02 10.18 2.49
CA GLU A 185 -16.49 9.17 3.44
C GLU A 185 -16.43 7.77 2.82
N ARG A 186 -16.93 7.68 1.58
CA ARG A 186 -16.94 6.45 0.77
C ARG A 186 -16.64 6.79 -0.67
N LEU A 187 -15.81 5.98 -1.30
CA LEU A 187 -15.45 6.12 -2.71
C LEU A 187 -15.47 4.74 -3.39
N LEU A 188 -16.23 4.62 -4.47
CA LEU A 188 -16.25 3.46 -5.35
C LEU A 188 -15.63 3.85 -6.69
N ILE A 189 -14.59 3.13 -7.11
CA ILE A 189 -13.95 3.29 -8.41
C ILE A 189 -14.06 1.96 -9.15
N TYR A 190 -14.41 1.98 -10.42
CA TYR A 190 -14.50 0.77 -11.21
C TYR A 190 -14.11 0.99 -12.67
N THR A 191 -13.69 -0.10 -13.31
CA THR A 191 -13.48 -0.22 -14.75
C THR A 191 -14.39 -1.35 -15.29
N ASP A 192 -14.27 -1.72 -16.54
CA ASP A 192 -14.96 -2.89 -17.09
C ASP A 192 -14.40 -4.24 -16.57
N SER A 193 -13.27 -4.23 -15.84
CA SER A 193 -12.56 -5.44 -15.41
C SER A 193 -12.30 -5.55 -13.90
N GLU A 194 -12.58 -4.51 -13.13
CA GLU A 194 -12.35 -4.49 -11.68
C GLU A 194 -13.12 -3.35 -11.00
N TRP A 195 -13.34 -3.50 -9.70
CA TRP A 195 -13.89 -2.46 -8.84
C TRP A 195 -13.11 -2.36 -7.53
N MET A 196 -13.10 -1.18 -6.92
CA MET A 196 -12.50 -0.93 -5.62
C MET A 196 -13.35 0.05 -4.83
N TYR A 197 -13.66 -0.31 -3.60
CA TYR A 197 -14.37 0.51 -2.63
C TYR A 197 -13.41 0.93 -1.52
N TYR A 198 -13.48 2.18 -1.10
CA TYR A 198 -12.67 2.78 -0.05
C TYR A 198 -13.57 3.42 1.01
N GLY A 199 -13.16 3.36 2.28
CA GLY A 199 -13.78 4.10 3.37
C GLY A 199 -14.70 3.27 4.26
N THR A 200 -15.66 3.97 4.90
CA THR A 200 -16.59 3.36 5.88
C THR A 200 -17.50 2.32 5.23
N GLY A 201 -17.79 1.21 5.93
CA GLY A 201 -18.57 0.10 5.36
C GLY A 201 -17.74 -1.02 4.75
N LYS A 202 -16.42 -0.84 4.64
CA LYS A 202 -15.53 -1.88 4.09
C LYS A 202 -15.66 -3.22 4.81
N ALA A 203 -15.77 -3.21 6.15
CA ALA A 203 -15.85 -4.44 6.94
C ALA A 203 -17.14 -5.23 6.65
N GLU A 204 -18.25 -4.55 6.44
CA GLU A 204 -19.53 -5.13 6.05
C GLU A 204 -19.46 -5.76 4.65
N LEU A 205 -18.82 -5.05 3.70
CA LEU A 205 -18.57 -5.59 2.36
C LEU A 205 -17.65 -6.82 2.41
N ALA A 206 -16.59 -6.80 3.25
CA ALA A 206 -15.70 -7.94 3.40
C ALA A 206 -16.41 -9.18 3.96
N LYS A 207 -17.36 -8.99 4.89
CA LYS A 207 -18.22 -10.07 5.38
C LYS A 207 -19.17 -10.58 4.29
N ARG A 208 -19.78 -9.68 3.53
CA ARG A 208 -20.68 -10.05 2.42
C ARG A 208 -19.97 -10.87 1.35
N TYR A 209 -18.76 -10.46 0.98
CA TYR A 209 -17.98 -11.12 -0.06
C TYR A 209 -16.93 -12.10 0.51
N ALA A 210 -17.19 -12.69 1.69
CA ALA A 210 -16.25 -13.60 2.35
C ALA A 210 -15.90 -14.83 1.51
N GLU A 211 -16.85 -15.34 0.73
CA GLU A 211 -16.64 -16.47 -0.19
C GLU A 211 -15.69 -16.08 -1.33
N GLU A 212 -15.89 -14.92 -1.95
CA GLU A 212 -15.03 -14.38 -2.99
C GLU A 212 -13.62 -14.05 -2.48
N VAL A 213 -13.52 -13.58 -1.23
CA VAL A 213 -12.23 -13.40 -0.56
C VAL A 213 -11.55 -14.75 -0.36
N GLY A 214 -12.27 -15.77 0.11
CA GLY A 214 -11.74 -17.14 0.25
C GLY A 214 -11.28 -17.74 -1.07
N ARG A 215 -11.95 -17.41 -2.17
CA ARG A 215 -11.58 -17.80 -3.54
C ARG A 215 -10.49 -16.93 -4.16
N LYS A 216 -9.96 -15.94 -3.43
CA LYS A 216 -8.95 -14.96 -3.89
C LYS A 216 -9.39 -14.15 -5.13
N LYS A 217 -10.70 -13.97 -5.34
CA LYS A 217 -11.27 -13.09 -6.37
C LYS A 217 -11.52 -11.67 -5.88
N VAL A 218 -11.68 -11.50 -4.57
CA VAL A 218 -11.81 -10.23 -3.86
C VAL A 218 -10.73 -10.16 -2.80
N PHE A 219 -10.20 -8.98 -2.56
CA PHE A 219 -9.19 -8.71 -1.52
C PHE A 219 -9.53 -7.43 -0.76
N HIS A 220 -9.03 -7.29 0.45
CA HIS A 220 -9.22 -6.09 1.26
C HIS A 220 -7.99 -5.81 2.13
N GLY A 221 -7.85 -4.57 2.59
CA GLY A 221 -6.74 -4.14 3.43
C GLY A 221 -6.98 -2.76 4.04
N GLY A 222 -5.93 -2.17 4.63
CA GLY A 222 -5.92 -0.79 5.10
C GLY A 222 -6.80 -0.51 6.33
N GLY A 223 -6.87 -1.42 7.30
CA GLY A 223 -7.55 -1.18 8.57
C GLY A 223 -9.08 -0.94 8.44
N LYS A 224 -9.64 -0.15 9.37
CA LYS A 224 -11.09 0.07 9.50
C LYS A 224 -11.70 0.84 8.32
N SER A 225 -11.01 1.85 7.81
CA SER A 225 -11.45 2.69 6.68
C SER A 225 -10.60 2.47 5.42
N GLY A 226 -10.04 1.26 5.27
CA GLY A 226 -9.22 0.90 4.13
C GLY A 226 -10.03 0.64 2.86
N TYR A 227 -9.68 -0.41 2.17
CA TYR A 227 -10.24 -0.76 0.87
C TYR A 227 -10.70 -2.21 0.79
N ILE A 228 -11.62 -2.47 -0.15
CA ILE A 228 -12.02 -3.79 -0.63
C ILE A 228 -12.30 -3.72 -2.12
N GLY A 229 -11.87 -4.72 -2.88
CA GLY A 229 -12.10 -4.72 -4.32
C GLY A 229 -11.84 -6.06 -4.97
N SER A 230 -12.15 -6.14 -6.26
CA SER A 230 -11.93 -7.34 -7.05
C SER A 230 -10.52 -7.42 -7.61
N VAL A 231 -10.03 -8.64 -7.77
CA VAL A 231 -8.87 -8.90 -8.61
C VAL A 231 -9.25 -8.59 -10.07
N LYS A 232 -8.35 -7.95 -10.80
CA LYS A 232 -8.55 -7.56 -12.18
C LYS A 232 -8.84 -8.79 -13.06
N TYR A 233 -9.86 -8.71 -13.89
CA TYR A 233 -10.36 -9.78 -14.75
C TYR A 233 -10.93 -11.03 -14.02
N ALA A 234 -11.16 -10.94 -12.71
CA ALA A 234 -11.82 -12.04 -11.97
C ALA A 234 -13.31 -12.18 -12.29
N TYR A 235 -13.91 -11.14 -12.90
CA TYR A 235 -15.33 -11.03 -13.23
C TYR A 235 -15.53 -10.45 -14.62
N SER A 236 -16.68 -10.76 -15.25
CA SER A 236 -17.09 -10.09 -16.49
C SER A 236 -17.54 -8.66 -16.23
N LYS A 237 -17.66 -7.86 -17.29
CA LYS A 237 -18.14 -6.49 -17.21
C LYS A 237 -19.53 -6.41 -16.56
N GLU A 238 -20.46 -7.29 -16.95
CA GLU A 238 -21.82 -7.34 -16.42
C GLU A 238 -21.83 -7.67 -14.92
N GLN A 239 -20.90 -8.54 -14.48
CA GLN A 239 -20.74 -8.84 -13.06
C GLN A 239 -20.17 -7.64 -12.30
N ILE A 240 -19.21 -6.91 -12.87
CA ILE A 240 -18.70 -5.68 -12.28
C ILE A 240 -19.81 -4.64 -12.13
N GLU A 241 -20.62 -4.43 -13.17
CA GLU A 241 -21.78 -3.52 -13.13
C GLU A 241 -22.78 -3.93 -12.03
N THR A 242 -23.03 -5.24 -11.87
CA THR A 242 -23.89 -5.77 -10.80
C THR A 242 -23.33 -5.44 -9.40
N PHE A 243 -22.02 -5.61 -9.16
CA PHE A 243 -21.39 -5.23 -7.91
C PHE A 243 -21.52 -3.73 -7.65
N VAL A 244 -21.27 -2.90 -8.66
CA VAL A 244 -21.36 -1.45 -8.58
C VAL A 244 -22.77 -1.00 -8.21
N GLU A 245 -23.80 -1.51 -8.91
CA GLU A 245 -25.21 -1.21 -8.62
C GLU A 245 -25.60 -1.63 -7.20
N GLN A 246 -25.14 -2.80 -6.74
CA GLN A 246 -25.43 -3.29 -5.39
C GLN A 246 -24.81 -2.36 -4.33
N ILE A 247 -23.55 -1.94 -4.52
CA ILE A 247 -22.85 -1.04 -3.60
C ILE A 247 -23.54 0.35 -3.59
N ILE A 248 -23.93 0.87 -4.75
CA ILE A 248 -24.67 2.14 -4.84
C ILE A 248 -26.01 2.03 -4.09
N ARG A 249 -26.74 0.95 -4.27
CA ARG A 249 -28.03 0.73 -3.57
C ARG A 249 -27.86 0.70 -2.05
N ASP A 250 -26.78 0.13 -1.56
CA ASP A 250 -26.57 -0.06 -0.12
C ASP A 250 -26.00 1.17 0.57
N TYR A 251 -25.16 1.92 -0.12
CA TYR A 251 -24.37 3.02 0.47
C TYR A 251 -24.63 4.39 -0.18
N GLY A 252 -25.27 4.44 -1.34
CA GLY A 252 -25.61 5.67 -2.04
C GLY A 252 -27.09 6.00 -1.82
N LYS A 253 -27.42 6.80 -0.81
CA LYS A 253 -28.79 7.37 -0.74
C LYS A 253 -28.94 8.44 -1.82
N ILE A 254 -30.09 8.46 -2.49
CA ILE A 254 -30.47 9.47 -3.47
C ILE A 254 -31.13 10.64 -2.75
#